data_e56af3a7d10734cc96e142349150f6e2
#
_entry.id   e56af3a7d10734cc96e142349150f6e2
#
_cell.length_a   1.000
_cell.length_b   1.000
_cell.length_c   1.000
_cell.angle_alpha   90.00
_cell.angle_beta   90.00
_cell.angle_gamma   90.00
#
_symmetry.space_group_name_H-M   'P 1'
#
loop_
_entity.id
_entity.type
_entity.pdbx_description
1 polymer ?
#
loop_
_entity_poly.entity_id
_entity_poly.type
_entity_poly.pdbx_seq_one_letter_code
_entity_poly.pdbx_strand_id
1 'polypeptide(L)'
;MKRLSRLGVLLIVFLSLVYSLGVAVGHAEESGNFAGLVDIGSGRKIYLKCSGNGSPIVVLVGGLRASADDWSISDKSKPTVFAEVGKFTRVCACDRPGTPVGEKPSRSDPVPQPSTAKDAVADLHGLLTAAGEAGPYVLVGHSYGGLVVRLYTSTYPKDVSGLVLVDALSEGLRDAETPQQWAIQRKLVQGDDPESLALYPALERIDVDRSCDQIRAAPALHSMPIVVLSADHPWGPQVKAMIAAGKLPADVPPDYGYVVDAAQKKAQERLAKLVPNEKHVAKTNSGHEIHKEQPQLVIDAIREVVEAVRSGRGELAR
;
A
#
# COMPACT_ATOMS: atom_id res chain seq x y z
N MET A 1 99.03 -20.96 -17.03
CA MET A 1 97.96 -20.78 -18.02
C MET A 1 96.63 -20.51 -17.35
N LYS A 2 96.05 -19.40 -17.74
CA LYS A 2 94.88 -18.71 -17.22
C LYS A 2 93.57 -19.50 -17.27
N ARG A 3 92.73 -19.40 -16.25
CA ARG A 3 91.24 -19.31 -16.43
C ARG A 3 90.60 -18.60 -15.25
N LEU A 4 89.97 -17.47 -15.60
CA LEU A 4 89.15 -16.70 -14.72
C LEU A 4 87.81 -17.46 -14.43
N SER A 5 87.41 -17.45 -13.16
CA SER A 5 86.04 -17.84 -12.80
C SER A 5 85.20 -16.59 -12.54
N ARG A 6 84.09 -16.50 -13.23
CA ARG A 6 83.11 -15.40 -13.07
C ARG A 6 82.18 -15.71 -11.91
N LEU A 7 82.12 -14.81 -10.95
CA LEU A 7 81.09 -14.78 -9.90
C LEU A 7 79.79 -14.36 -10.51
N GLY A 8 78.78 -15.23 -10.41
CA GLY A 8 77.40 -14.90 -10.77
C GLY A 8 76.69 -14.38 -9.51
N VAL A 9 76.29 -13.14 -9.54
CA VAL A 9 75.45 -12.53 -8.52
C VAL A 9 73.99 -12.94 -8.80
N LEU A 10 73.39 -13.67 -7.83
CA LEU A 10 71.99 -14.08 -7.89
C LEU A 10 71.14 -12.93 -7.31
N LEU A 11 70.44 -12.17 -8.14
CA LEU A 11 69.51 -11.14 -7.72
C LEU A 11 68.18 -11.79 -7.38
N ILE A 12 67.84 -11.90 -6.07
CA ILE A 12 66.54 -12.37 -5.64
C ILE A 12 65.61 -11.16 -5.62
N VAL A 13 64.68 -11.13 -6.61
CA VAL A 13 63.59 -10.15 -6.65
C VAL A 13 62.45 -10.68 -5.74
N PHE A 14 62.25 -10.04 -4.59
CA PHE A 14 61.06 -10.24 -3.75
C PHE A 14 59.90 -9.52 -4.40
N LEU A 15 59.00 -10.29 -5.01
CA LEU A 15 57.71 -9.76 -5.48
C LEU A 15 56.73 -9.70 -4.31
N SER A 16 56.59 -8.54 -3.67
CA SER A 16 55.59 -8.29 -2.63
C SER A 16 54.22 -8.17 -3.30
N LEU A 17 53.40 -9.21 -3.20
CA LEU A 17 52.01 -9.21 -3.61
C LEU A 17 51.23 -8.42 -2.54
N VAL A 18 50.96 -7.13 -2.80
CA VAL A 18 50.03 -6.33 -1.99
C VAL A 18 48.61 -6.73 -2.39
N TYR A 19 47.98 -7.59 -1.58
CA TYR A 19 46.53 -7.80 -1.67
C TYR A 19 45.85 -6.55 -1.11
N SER A 20 45.45 -5.63 -2.00
CA SER A 20 44.46 -4.61 -1.66
C SER A 20 43.10 -5.29 -1.53
N LEU A 21 42.67 -5.51 -0.28
CA LEU A 21 41.27 -5.73 0.00
C LEU A 21 40.49 -4.47 -0.37
N GLY A 22 40.00 -4.44 -1.59
CA GLY A 22 38.98 -3.48 -2.01
C GLY A 22 37.72 -3.73 -1.20
N VAL A 23 37.50 -2.97 -0.14
CA VAL A 23 36.19 -2.85 0.44
C VAL A 23 35.32 -2.22 -0.65
N ALA A 24 34.52 -3.03 -1.31
CA ALA A 24 33.46 -2.55 -2.16
C ALA A 24 32.46 -1.83 -1.25
N VAL A 25 32.63 -0.51 -1.10
CA VAL A 25 31.58 0.36 -0.62
C VAL A 25 30.52 0.31 -1.71
N GLY A 26 29.52 -0.54 -1.50
CA GLY A 26 28.33 -0.53 -2.32
C GLY A 26 27.72 0.85 -2.25
N HIS A 27 27.95 1.66 -3.27
CA HIS A 27 27.13 2.83 -3.54
C HIS A 27 25.75 2.26 -3.83
N ALA A 28 24.81 2.44 -2.89
CA ALA A 28 23.39 2.34 -3.22
C ALA A 28 23.20 3.32 -4.38
N GLU A 29 22.96 2.82 -5.59
CA GLU A 29 22.56 3.66 -6.71
C GLU A 29 21.39 4.50 -6.21
N GLU A 30 21.47 5.82 -6.39
CA GLU A 30 20.33 6.71 -6.15
C GLU A 30 19.17 6.14 -6.94
N SER A 31 18.20 5.55 -6.23
CA SER A 31 17.03 4.95 -6.85
C SER A 31 16.25 6.09 -7.49
N GLY A 32 16.47 6.32 -8.78
CA GLY A 32 15.82 7.37 -9.57
C GLY A 32 14.31 7.17 -9.64
N ASN A 33 13.59 8.17 -10.14
CA ASN A 33 12.16 8.04 -10.43
C ASN A 33 11.94 6.87 -11.41
N PHE A 34 10.93 6.04 -11.11
CA PHE A 34 10.56 4.88 -11.92
C PHE A 34 9.06 4.88 -12.20
N ALA A 35 8.66 4.52 -13.41
CA ALA A 35 7.28 4.27 -13.76
C ALA A 35 7.24 3.24 -14.91
N GLY A 36 6.77 2.03 -14.63
CA GLY A 36 6.78 0.96 -15.63
C GLY A 36 6.31 -0.38 -15.08
N LEU A 37 6.40 -1.39 -15.93
CA LEU A 37 6.08 -2.77 -15.59
C LEU A 37 7.31 -3.47 -14.99
N VAL A 38 7.12 -4.12 -13.86
CA VAL A 38 8.13 -4.95 -13.18
C VAL A 38 7.72 -6.40 -13.34
N ASP A 39 8.63 -7.24 -13.81
CA ASP A 39 8.42 -8.69 -13.91
C ASP A 39 8.55 -9.32 -12.50
N ILE A 40 7.45 -9.86 -12.00
CA ILE A 40 7.38 -10.51 -10.69
C ILE A 40 7.63 -12.02 -10.73
N GLY A 41 8.04 -12.53 -11.90
CA GLY A 41 8.22 -13.96 -12.16
C GLY A 41 6.98 -14.62 -12.75
N SER A 42 7.15 -15.88 -13.17
CA SER A 42 6.10 -16.67 -13.82
C SER A 42 5.43 -16.01 -15.03
N GLY A 43 6.14 -15.10 -15.71
CA GLY A 43 5.66 -14.36 -16.88
C GLY A 43 4.64 -13.27 -16.56
N ARG A 44 4.53 -12.85 -15.30
CA ARG A 44 3.60 -11.79 -14.86
C ARG A 44 4.32 -10.48 -14.59
N LYS A 45 3.70 -9.39 -15.02
CA LYS A 45 4.20 -8.02 -14.80
C LYS A 45 3.17 -7.18 -14.08
N ILE A 46 3.65 -6.39 -13.12
CA ILE A 46 2.82 -5.45 -12.36
C ILE A 46 3.38 -4.04 -12.54
N TYR A 47 2.49 -3.07 -12.75
CA TYR A 47 2.88 -1.68 -12.87
C TYR A 47 3.24 -1.10 -11.49
N LEU A 48 4.41 -0.49 -11.45
CA LEU A 48 4.95 0.23 -10.30
C LEU A 48 5.34 1.65 -10.73
N LYS A 49 5.11 2.59 -9.85
CA LYS A 49 5.66 3.94 -10.00
C LYS A 49 6.26 4.36 -8.65
N CYS A 50 7.50 4.86 -8.68
CA CYS A 50 8.22 5.33 -7.51
C CYS A 50 8.85 6.71 -7.77
N SER A 51 8.98 7.53 -6.72
CA SER A 51 9.60 8.85 -6.78
C SER A 51 10.29 9.17 -5.45
N GLY A 52 11.22 10.12 -5.50
CA GLY A 52 11.96 10.55 -4.33
C GLY A 52 13.02 9.56 -3.88
N ASN A 53 13.75 9.94 -2.83
CA ASN A 53 14.87 9.18 -2.26
C ASN A 53 14.77 9.13 -0.74
N GLY A 54 15.43 8.16 -0.13
CA GLY A 54 15.53 8.04 1.32
C GLY A 54 14.69 6.91 1.91
N SER A 55 14.75 6.78 3.23
CA SER A 55 14.17 5.69 4.02
C SER A 55 13.38 6.27 5.22
N PRO A 56 12.36 5.56 5.72
CA PRO A 56 11.76 4.34 5.15
C PRO A 56 11.06 4.60 3.82
N ILE A 57 10.93 3.56 2.99
CA ILE A 57 10.13 3.66 1.76
C ILE A 57 8.65 3.67 2.14
N VAL A 58 7.90 4.62 1.59
CA VAL A 58 6.44 4.68 1.71
C VAL A 58 5.80 3.93 0.55
N VAL A 59 4.93 2.96 0.84
CA VAL A 59 4.20 2.21 -0.20
C VAL A 59 2.71 2.52 -0.08
N LEU A 60 2.16 3.13 -1.12
CA LEU A 60 0.76 3.55 -1.20
C LEU A 60 -0.08 2.47 -1.87
N VAL A 61 -1.06 1.92 -1.14
CA VAL A 61 -1.95 0.85 -1.60
C VAL A 61 -3.38 1.38 -1.69
N GLY A 62 -3.88 1.54 -2.90
CA GLY A 62 -5.20 2.11 -3.18
C GLY A 62 -6.38 1.20 -2.80
N GLY A 63 -7.58 1.76 -2.82
CA GLY A 63 -8.85 1.06 -2.66
C GLY A 63 -9.17 0.12 -3.83
N LEU A 64 -10.36 -0.49 -3.81
CA LEU A 64 -10.82 -1.30 -4.95
C LEU A 64 -10.81 -0.46 -6.23
N ARG A 65 -10.21 -0.99 -7.29
CA ARG A 65 -10.08 -0.34 -8.61
C ARG A 65 -9.34 1.01 -8.61
N ALA A 66 -8.61 1.32 -7.53
CA ALA A 66 -7.79 2.52 -7.46
C ALA A 66 -6.38 2.23 -7.97
N SER A 67 -5.98 2.94 -9.02
CA SER A 67 -4.66 2.83 -9.63
C SER A 67 -3.59 3.58 -8.84
N ALA A 68 -2.32 3.37 -9.18
CA ALA A 68 -1.22 4.16 -8.64
C ALA A 68 -1.41 5.67 -8.86
N ASP A 69 -2.16 6.06 -9.91
CA ASP A 69 -2.38 7.46 -10.26
C ASP A 69 -3.39 8.14 -9.34
N ASP A 70 -4.26 7.40 -8.66
CA ASP A 70 -5.22 7.96 -7.70
C ASP A 70 -4.54 8.74 -6.57
N TRP A 71 -3.34 8.35 -6.16
CA TRP A 71 -2.53 9.08 -5.18
C TRP A 71 -1.92 10.39 -5.72
N SER A 72 -2.06 10.63 -7.03
CA SER A 72 -1.64 11.85 -7.72
C SER A 72 -2.84 12.74 -8.11
N ILE A 73 -4.03 12.44 -7.61
CA ILE A 73 -5.25 13.22 -7.80
C ILE A 73 -5.55 13.97 -6.50
N SER A 74 -6.01 15.22 -6.62
CA SER A 74 -6.55 15.99 -5.51
C SER A 74 -7.64 16.94 -6.00
N ASP A 75 -8.53 17.31 -5.11
CA ASP A 75 -9.54 18.32 -5.41
C ASP A 75 -8.89 19.68 -5.58
N LYS A 76 -9.06 20.28 -6.78
CA LYS A 76 -8.65 21.66 -7.12
C LYS A 76 -7.30 22.04 -6.50
N SER A 77 -6.39 22.59 -7.13
CA SER A 77 -5.13 23.22 -6.68
C SER A 77 -4.48 22.74 -5.33
N LYS A 78 -4.99 21.69 -4.71
CA LYS A 78 -4.39 21.08 -3.51
C LYS A 78 -3.20 20.20 -3.90
N PRO A 79 -2.22 20.01 -3.00
CA PRO A 79 -1.12 19.08 -3.24
C PRO A 79 -1.63 17.65 -3.46
N THR A 80 -0.85 16.80 -4.08
CA THR A 80 -1.14 15.36 -4.18
C THR A 80 -0.25 14.55 -3.25
N VAL A 81 -0.80 13.47 -2.69
CA VAL A 81 -0.07 12.66 -1.70
C VAL A 81 1.23 12.12 -2.29
N PHE A 82 1.19 11.52 -3.50
CA PHE A 82 2.37 10.94 -4.12
C PHE A 82 3.50 11.95 -4.32
N ALA A 83 3.19 13.12 -4.87
CA ALA A 83 4.20 14.15 -5.16
C ALA A 83 4.82 14.74 -3.89
N GLU A 84 3.99 15.02 -2.87
CA GLU A 84 4.49 15.63 -1.63
C GLU A 84 5.29 14.65 -0.76
N VAL A 85 4.87 13.36 -0.69
CA VAL A 85 5.62 12.34 0.03
C VAL A 85 6.99 12.11 -0.62
N GLY A 86 7.06 12.12 -1.96
CA GLY A 86 8.31 12.01 -2.71
C GLY A 86 9.34 13.11 -2.43
N LYS A 87 8.94 14.23 -1.83
CA LYS A 87 9.86 15.31 -1.44
C LYS A 87 10.66 15.03 -0.17
N PHE A 88 10.18 14.12 0.70
CA PHE A 88 10.85 13.87 1.99
C PHE A 88 11.26 12.42 2.23
N THR A 89 10.78 11.49 1.40
CA THR A 89 11.21 10.08 1.42
C THR A 89 10.92 9.44 0.06
N ARG A 90 11.42 8.22 -0.16
CA ARG A 90 11.03 7.44 -1.33
C ARG A 90 9.59 6.96 -1.17
N VAL A 91 8.79 7.14 -2.24
CA VAL A 91 7.40 6.72 -2.28
C VAL A 91 7.13 5.88 -3.52
N CYS A 92 6.40 4.78 -3.34
CA CYS A 92 5.97 3.88 -4.42
C CYS A 92 4.46 3.66 -4.37
N ALA A 93 3.85 3.48 -5.53
CA ALA A 93 2.45 3.07 -5.70
C ALA A 93 2.35 2.09 -6.87
N CYS A 94 1.41 1.15 -6.81
CA CYS A 94 1.25 0.12 -7.84
C CYS A 94 -0.21 -0.02 -8.28
N ASP A 95 -0.40 -0.62 -9.46
CA ASP A 95 -1.70 -1.08 -9.91
C ASP A 95 -1.85 -2.55 -9.59
N ARG A 96 -2.84 -2.92 -8.80
CA ARG A 96 -3.19 -4.33 -8.66
C ARG A 96 -3.78 -4.86 -9.98
N PRO A 97 -3.65 -6.17 -10.28
CA PRO A 97 -4.26 -6.78 -11.47
C PRO A 97 -5.76 -6.45 -11.58
N GLY A 98 -6.18 -6.03 -12.75
CA GLY A 98 -7.56 -5.66 -13.01
C GLY A 98 -7.95 -4.23 -12.64
N THR A 99 -7.06 -3.44 -12.03
CA THR A 99 -7.31 -2.02 -11.73
C THR A 99 -7.33 -1.20 -13.01
N PRO A 100 -8.44 -0.52 -13.36
CA PRO A 100 -8.50 0.32 -14.56
C PRO A 100 -7.73 1.64 -14.37
N VAL A 101 -7.33 2.26 -15.47
CA VAL A 101 -6.70 3.58 -15.48
C VAL A 101 -7.55 4.52 -16.35
N GLY A 102 -8.42 5.27 -15.72
CA GLY A 102 -9.48 5.98 -16.42
C GLY A 102 -10.39 4.98 -17.15
N GLU A 103 -10.58 5.16 -18.46
CA GLU A 103 -11.38 4.26 -19.31
C GLU A 103 -10.55 3.10 -19.90
N LYS A 104 -9.29 2.94 -19.53
CA LYS A 104 -8.40 1.91 -20.06
C LYS A 104 -8.32 0.71 -19.12
N PRO A 105 -8.06 -0.49 -19.67
CA PRO A 105 -7.76 -1.67 -18.85
C PRO A 105 -6.55 -1.44 -17.93
N SER A 106 -6.38 -2.34 -16.97
CA SER A 106 -5.22 -2.38 -16.09
C SER A 106 -3.90 -2.38 -16.87
N ARG A 107 -2.90 -1.67 -16.34
CA ARG A 107 -1.52 -1.76 -16.81
C ARG A 107 -0.85 -3.06 -16.39
N SER A 108 -1.28 -3.64 -15.27
CA SER A 108 -0.77 -4.91 -14.75
C SER A 108 -1.41 -6.11 -15.44
N ASP A 109 -0.64 -7.19 -15.57
CA ASP A 109 -1.14 -8.42 -16.16
C ASP A 109 -2.34 -8.98 -15.38
N PRO A 110 -3.34 -9.51 -16.07
CA PRO A 110 -4.56 -10.00 -15.43
C PRO A 110 -4.32 -11.27 -14.61
N VAL A 111 -5.15 -11.46 -13.59
CA VAL A 111 -5.26 -12.69 -12.81
C VAL A 111 -6.73 -13.12 -12.74
N PRO A 112 -7.02 -14.39 -12.40
CA PRO A 112 -8.38 -14.81 -12.11
C PRO A 112 -9.06 -13.94 -11.05
N GLN A 113 -10.32 -13.58 -11.29
CA GLN A 113 -11.11 -12.73 -10.41
C GLN A 113 -12.36 -13.49 -9.90
N PRO A 114 -12.82 -13.27 -8.67
CA PRO A 114 -12.30 -12.32 -7.68
C PRO A 114 -10.99 -12.80 -7.03
N SER A 115 -10.11 -11.85 -6.67
CA SER A 115 -8.90 -12.11 -5.88
C SER A 115 -9.14 -11.84 -4.38
N THR A 116 -8.20 -12.26 -3.54
CA THR A 116 -8.25 -12.07 -2.09
C THR A 116 -7.15 -11.12 -1.60
N ALA A 117 -7.25 -10.66 -0.36
CA ALA A 117 -6.19 -9.88 0.27
C ALA A 117 -4.84 -10.63 0.28
N LYS A 118 -4.85 -11.96 0.45
CA LYS A 118 -3.62 -12.78 0.39
C LYS A 118 -2.97 -12.77 -1.00
N ASP A 119 -3.77 -12.80 -2.06
CA ASP A 119 -3.26 -12.71 -3.43
C ASP A 119 -2.62 -11.34 -3.68
N ALA A 120 -3.29 -10.25 -3.25
CA ALA A 120 -2.76 -8.89 -3.34
C ALA A 120 -1.47 -8.70 -2.51
N VAL A 121 -1.37 -9.34 -1.33
CA VAL A 121 -0.14 -9.35 -0.50
C VAL A 121 1.00 -10.07 -1.20
N ALA A 122 0.73 -11.23 -1.80
CA ALA A 122 1.76 -11.99 -2.52
C ALA A 122 2.28 -11.19 -3.73
N ASP A 123 1.38 -10.57 -4.48
CA ASP A 123 1.72 -9.72 -5.62
C ASP A 123 2.54 -8.50 -5.20
N LEU A 124 2.13 -7.81 -4.12
CA LEU A 124 2.85 -6.64 -3.60
C LEU A 124 4.26 -7.02 -3.12
N HIS A 125 4.39 -8.12 -2.39
CA HIS A 125 5.70 -8.58 -1.91
C HIS A 125 6.63 -8.98 -3.06
N GLY A 126 6.11 -9.74 -4.04
CA GLY A 126 6.85 -10.09 -5.25
C GLY A 126 7.28 -8.86 -6.04
N LEU A 127 6.40 -7.87 -6.16
CA LEU A 127 6.66 -6.60 -6.86
C LEU A 127 7.79 -5.80 -6.20
N LEU A 128 7.70 -5.56 -4.89
CA LEU A 128 8.72 -4.78 -4.17
C LEU A 128 10.08 -5.49 -4.19
N THR A 129 10.07 -6.81 -4.03
CA THR A 129 11.28 -7.63 -4.13
C THR A 129 11.92 -7.56 -5.52
N ALA A 130 11.12 -7.75 -6.58
CA ALA A 130 11.61 -7.72 -7.96
C ALA A 130 12.07 -6.33 -8.41
N ALA A 131 11.47 -5.29 -7.85
CA ALA A 131 11.86 -3.89 -8.10
C ALA A 131 13.13 -3.47 -7.32
N GLY A 132 13.63 -4.30 -6.40
CA GLY A 132 14.76 -3.95 -5.55
C GLY A 132 14.43 -2.89 -4.48
N GLU A 133 13.16 -2.67 -4.20
CA GLU A 133 12.70 -1.74 -3.18
C GLU A 133 12.79 -2.42 -1.80
N ALA A 134 13.86 -2.15 -1.06
CA ALA A 134 14.12 -2.82 0.21
C ALA A 134 13.40 -2.17 1.39
N GLY A 135 12.73 -2.98 2.21
CA GLY A 135 12.15 -2.53 3.49
C GLY A 135 13.21 -2.13 4.55
N PRO A 136 12.80 -1.73 5.76
CA PRO A 136 11.40 -1.73 6.21
C PRO A 136 10.56 -0.58 5.62
N TYR A 137 9.28 -0.88 5.38
CA TYR A 137 8.33 0.06 4.76
C TYR A 137 7.48 0.81 5.79
N VAL A 138 6.98 1.97 5.41
CA VAL A 138 5.75 2.55 5.93
C VAL A 138 4.65 2.28 4.90
N LEU A 139 3.67 1.43 5.25
CA LEU A 139 2.58 1.09 4.36
C LEU A 139 1.39 2.01 4.59
N VAL A 140 0.79 2.49 3.50
CA VAL A 140 -0.38 3.36 3.52
C VAL A 140 -1.50 2.65 2.78
N GLY A 141 -2.62 2.37 3.45
CA GLY A 141 -3.74 1.64 2.86
C GLY A 141 -5.04 2.44 2.87
N HIS A 142 -5.59 2.73 1.68
CA HIS A 142 -6.91 3.32 1.54
C HIS A 142 -7.95 2.23 1.28
N SER A 143 -9.12 2.30 1.94
CA SER A 143 -10.25 1.41 1.68
C SER A 143 -9.81 -0.08 1.69
N TYR A 144 -10.04 -0.85 0.61
CA TYR A 144 -9.57 -2.23 0.46
C TYR A 144 -8.05 -2.37 0.68
N GLY A 145 -7.26 -1.37 0.29
CA GLY A 145 -5.83 -1.33 0.59
C GLY A 145 -5.52 -1.47 2.08
N GLY A 146 -6.44 -1.09 2.97
CA GLY A 146 -6.33 -1.28 4.41
C GLY A 146 -6.26 -2.74 4.84
N LEU A 147 -7.07 -3.64 4.22
CA LEU A 147 -6.96 -5.09 4.43
C LEU A 147 -5.61 -5.62 3.93
N VAL A 148 -5.18 -5.15 2.74
CA VAL A 148 -3.93 -5.60 2.12
C VAL A 148 -2.71 -5.22 2.97
N VAL A 149 -2.57 -3.95 3.39
CA VAL A 149 -1.40 -3.51 4.17
C VAL A 149 -1.36 -4.14 5.56
N ARG A 150 -2.51 -4.37 6.20
CA ARG A 150 -2.58 -5.05 7.49
C ARG A 150 -2.18 -6.52 7.37
N LEU A 151 -2.69 -7.23 6.35
CA LEU A 151 -2.32 -8.62 6.11
C LEU A 151 -0.85 -8.75 5.69
N TYR A 152 -0.34 -7.81 4.89
CA TYR A 152 1.09 -7.74 4.56
C TYR A 152 1.94 -7.63 5.82
N THR A 153 1.60 -6.72 6.72
CA THR A 153 2.31 -6.49 7.97
C THR A 153 2.33 -7.74 8.88
N SER A 154 1.21 -8.44 8.97
CA SER A 154 1.13 -9.70 9.73
C SER A 154 1.91 -10.84 9.07
N THR A 155 2.01 -10.85 7.74
CA THR A 155 2.71 -11.89 6.97
C THR A 155 4.22 -11.66 6.93
N TYR A 156 4.64 -10.40 6.78
CA TYR A 156 6.02 -9.97 6.66
C TYR A 156 6.39 -8.93 7.73
N PRO A 157 6.34 -9.28 9.03
CA PRO A 157 6.46 -8.30 10.11
C PRO A 157 7.82 -7.60 10.19
N LYS A 158 8.87 -8.18 9.60
CA LYS A 158 10.21 -7.56 9.57
C LYS A 158 10.34 -6.50 8.46
N ASP A 159 9.44 -6.53 7.48
CA ASP A 159 9.48 -5.63 6.33
C ASP A 159 8.69 -4.34 6.57
N VAL A 160 7.95 -4.22 7.70
CA VAL A 160 7.09 -3.08 7.96
C VAL A 160 7.44 -2.42 9.28
N SER A 161 7.62 -1.11 9.25
CA SER A 161 7.98 -0.29 10.41
C SER A 161 6.90 0.71 10.82
N GLY A 162 5.84 0.89 10.04
CA GLY A 162 4.74 1.78 10.36
C GLY A 162 3.56 1.67 9.39
N LEU A 163 2.37 2.11 9.82
CA LEU A 163 1.13 2.08 9.03
C LEU A 163 0.43 3.44 9.04
N VAL A 164 -0.20 3.77 7.91
CA VAL A 164 -1.24 4.79 7.82
C VAL A 164 -2.48 4.18 7.17
N LEU A 165 -3.59 4.16 7.89
CA LEU A 165 -4.86 3.61 7.44
C LEU A 165 -5.81 4.75 7.09
N VAL A 166 -6.18 4.86 5.81
CA VAL A 166 -6.98 5.97 5.26
C VAL A 166 -8.38 5.45 4.95
N ASP A 167 -9.32 5.73 5.80
CA ASP A 167 -10.70 5.19 5.79
C ASP A 167 -10.75 3.71 5.40
N ALA A 168 -9.88 2.94 6.04
CA ALA A 168 -9.54 1.59 5.64
C ALA A 168 -10.70 0.61 5.85
N LEU A 169 -10.93 -0.26 4.88
CA LEU A 169 -11.81 -1.42 5.04
C LEU A 169 -11.22 -2.39 6.05
N SER A 170 -12.06 -2.91 6.92
CA SER A 170 -11.66 -3.93 7.89
C SER A 170 -12.76 -4.98 8.10
N GLU A 171 -12.37 -6.11 8.64
CA GLU A 171 -13.29 -7.17 9.09
C GLU A 171 -14.26 -6.67 10.15
N GLY A 172 -13.92 -5.58 10.84
CA GLY A 172 -14.78 -4.90 11.80
C GLY A 172 -16.08 -4.36 11.20
N LEU A 173 -16.08 -4.01 9.90
CA LEU A 173 -17.29 -3.62 9.18
C LEU A 173 -18.28 -4.79 9.10
N ARG A 174 -17.82 -5.96 8.67
CA ARG A 174 -18.62 -7.19 8.64
C ARG A 174 -19.16 -7.55 10.02
N ASP A 175 -18.36 -7.41 11.08
CA ASP A 175 -18.76 -7.72 12.46
C ASP A 175 -19.80 -6.74 13.02
N ALA A 176 -19.85 -5.52 12.49
CA ALA A 176 -20.76 -4.49 12.95
C ALA A 176 -22.14 -4.55 12.29
N GLU A 177 -22.30 -5.39 11.26
CA GLU A 177 -23.52 -5.57 10.48
C GLU A 177 -24.20 -6.92 10.77
N THR A 178 -25.50 -6.98 10.58
CA THR A 178 -26.23 -8.26 10.56
C THR A 178 -25.89 -9.03 9.30
N PRO A 179 -26.10 -10.37 9.23
CA PRO A 179 -25.87 -11.15 8.01
C PRO A 179 -26.62 -10.61 6.78
N GLN A 180 -27.83 -10.06 6.97
CA GLN A 180 -28.62 -9.46 5.89
C GLN A 180 -28.02 -8.14 5.41
N GLN A 181 -27.58 -7.29 6.33
CA GLN A 181 -26.88 -6.04 6.02
C GLN A 181 -25.56 -6.30 5.31
N TRP A 182 -24.77 -7.24 5.83
CA TRP A 182 -23.52 -7.66 5.21
C TRP A 182 -23.73 -8.23 3.79
N ALA A 183 -24.81 -8.93 3.52
CA ALA A 183 -25.11 -9.42 2.17
C ALA A 183 -25.28 -8.29 1.15
N ILE A 184 -25.83 -7.13 1.58
CA ILE A 184 -25.92 -5.92 0.75
C ILE A 184 -24.52 -5.30 0.60
N GLN A 185 -23.81 -5.07 1.73
CA GLN A 185 -22.47 -4.48 1.73
C GLN A 185 -21.49 -5.27 0.86
N ARG A 186 -21.53 -6.60 0.95
CA ARG A 186 -20.70 -7.47 0.15
C ARG A 186 -20.87 -7.23 -1.34
N LYS A 187 -22.11 -7.09 -1.85
CA LYS A 187 -22.36 -6.79 -3.26
C LYS A 187 -21.71 -5.47 -3.68
N LEU A 188 -21.76 -4.45 -2.80
CA LEU A 188 -21.20 -3.14 -3.08
C LEU A 188 -19.65 -3.12 -3.08
N VAL A 189 -19.03 -3.85 -2.12
CA VAL A 189 -17.56 -3.84 -1.97
C VAL A 189 -16.86 -4.93 -2.78
N GLN A 190 -17.57 -5.95 -3.27
CA GLN A 190 -16.99 -7.01 -4.08
C GLN A 190 -16.67 -6.55 -5.50
N GLY A 191 -17.43 -5.58 -6.01
CA GLY A 191 -17.20 -5.01 -7.33
C GLY A 191 -17.85 -5.80 -8.47
N ASP A 192 -18.90 -6.59 -8.19
CA ASP A 192 -19.68 -7.33 -9.18
C ASP A 192 -20.67 -6.39 -9.88
N ASP A 193 -20.18 -5.62 -10.86
CA ASP A 193 -20.99 -4.80 -11.75
C ASP A 193 -21.06 -5.43 -13.14
N PRO A 194 -22.23 -5.94 -13.58
CA PRO A 194 -22.34 -6.70 -14.83
C PRO A 194 -21.97 -5.91 -16.09
N GLU A 195 -22.24 -4.61 -16.13
CA GLU A 195 -21.92 -3.76 -17.29
C GLU A 195 -20.41 -3.57 -17.42
N SER A 196 -19.76 -3.22 -16.32
CA SER A 196 -18.31 -3.08 -16.27
C SER A 196 -17.59 -4.40 -16.58
N LEU A 197 -18.12 -5.53 -16.07
CA LEU A 197 -17.55 -6.86 -16.30
C LEU A 197 -17.73 -7.35 -17.73
N ALA A 198 -18.80 -6.92 -18.42
CA ALA A 198 -18.98 -7.21 -19.85
C ALA A 198 -17.95 -6.48 -20.70
N LEU A 199 -17.56 -5.26 -20.31
CA LEU A 199 -16.52 -4.48 -20.98
C LEU A 199 -15.10 -4.93 -20.61
N TYR A 200 -14.89 -5.27 -19.34
CA TYR A 200 -13.58 -5.66 -18.79
C TYR A 200 -13.70 -6.93 -17.93
N PRO A 201 -13.71 -8.12 -18.50
CA PRO A 201 -13.87 -9.37 -17.74
C PRO A 201 -12.80 -9.58 -16.65
N ALA A 202 -11.60 -9.01 -16.83
CA ALA A 202 -10.51 -9.05 -15.88
C ALA A 202 -10.54 -7.90 -14.84
N LEU A 203 -11.62 -7.10 -14.80
CA LEU A 203 -11.77 -6.01 -13.85
C LEU A 203 -11.62 -6.50 -12.41
N GLU A 204 -10.88 -5.74 -11.61
CA GLU A 204 -10.62 -6.08 -10.21
C GLU A 204 -11.92 -6.29 -9.44
N ARG A 205 -12.04 -7.47 -8.84
CA ARG A 205 -13.07 -7.87 -7.88
C ARG A 205 -12.41 -8.49 -6.67
N ILE A 206 -13.03 -8.37 -5.51
CA ILE A 206 -12.48 -8.93 -4.29
C ILE A 206 -13.42 -9.96 -3.67
N ASP A 207 -12.88 -11.11 -3.27
CA ASP A 207 -13.55 -12.00 -2.33
C ASP A 207 -13.39 -11.40 -0.92
N VAL A 208 -14.31 -10.51 -0.57
CA VAL A 208 -14.23 -9.74 0.68
C VAL A 208 -14.46 -10.63 1.90
N ASP A 209 -15.29 -11.67 1.81
CA ASP A 209 -15.52 -12.62 2.90
C ASP A 209 -14.23 -13.36 3.24
N ARG A 210 -13.61 -13.95 2.23
CA ARG A 210 -12.34 -14.66 2.40
C ARG A 210 -11.21 -13.73 2.84
N SER A 211 -11.17 -12.52 2.35
CA SER A 211 -10.19 -11.51 2.77
C SER A 211 -10.35 -11.15 4.25
N CYS A 212 -11.59 -10.97 4.73
CA CYS A 212 -11.86 -10.77 6.16
C CYS A 212 -11.44 -11.98 7.01
N ASP A 213 -11.71 -13.20 6.54
CA ASP A 213 -11.30 -14.41 7.26
C ASP A 213 -9.77 -14.58 7.30
N GLN A 214 -9.06 -14.19 6.24
CA GLN A 214 -7.60 -14.17 6.20
C GLN A 214 -7.02 -13.20 7.24
N ILE A 215 -7.58 -12.01 7.39
CA ILE A 215 -7.17 -11.04 8.43
C ILE A 215 -7.43 -11.58 9.83
N ARG A 216 -8.58 -12.20 10.08
CA ARG A 216 -8.89 -12.80 11.40
C ARG A 216 -7.95 -13.93 11.79
N ALA A 217 -7.51 -14.71 10.80
CA ALA A 217 -6.56 -15.80 11.00
C ALA A 217 -5.10 -15.35 11.10
N ALA A 218 -4.80 -14.10 10.74
CA ALA A 218 -3.44 -13.58 10.74
C ALA A 218 -2.95 -13.27 12.17
N PRO A 219 -1.63 -13.39 12.42
CA PRO A 219 -1.04 -12.95 13.67
C PRO A 219 -1.34 -11.46 13.97
N ALA A 220 -1.41 -11.13 15.26
CA ALA A 220 -1.53 -9.74 15.68
C ALA A 220 -0.35 -8.90 15.19
N LEU A 221 -0.59 -7.62 14.94
CA LEU A 221 0.45 -6.68 14.56
C LEU A 221 1.44 -6.48 15.72
N HIS A 222 2.70 -6.35 15.41
CA HIS A 222 3.71 -5.92 16.38
C HIS A 222 3.56 -4.41 16.68
N SER A 223 4.14 -3.95 17.78
CA SER A 223 4.13 -2.53 18.14
C SER A 223 4.93 -1.72 17.11
N MET A 224 4.29 -0.71 16.53
CA MET A 224 4.85 0.23 15.56
C MET A 224 4.00 1.51 15.52
N PRO A 225 4.51 2.62 14.96
CA PRO A 225 3.72 3.82 14.71
C PRO A 225 2.55 3.54 13.77
N ILE A 226 1.31 3.82 14.21
CA ILE A 226 0.10 3.69 13.37
C ILE A 226 -0.72 4.98 13.46
N VAL A 227 -1.14 5.51 12.30
CA VAL A 227 -2.14 6.57 12.21
C VAL A 227 -3.37 6.04 11.47
N VAL A 228 -4.54 6.24 12.07
CA VAL A 228 -5.84 5.91 11.46
C VAL A 228 -6.56 7.22 11.16
N LEU A 229 -6.91 7.43 9.90
CA LEU A 229 -7.71 8.55 9.42
C LEU A 229 -9.09 8.02 9.02
N SER A 230 -10.16 8.52 9.63
CA SER A 230 -11.54 8.09 9.34
C SER A 230 -12.33 9.19 8.66
N ALA A 231 -13.09 8.85 7.63
CA ALA A 231 -14.08 9.76 7.04
C ALA A 231 -15.13 10.18 8.09
N ASP A 232 -15.55 11.44 8.06
CA ASP A 232 -16.59 11.98 8.94
C ASP A 232 -17.76 12.62 8.21
N HIS A 233 -17.70 12.69 6.87
CA HIS A 233 -18.86 13.02 6.05
C HIS A 233 -19.70 11.76 5.81
N PRO A 234 -20.95 11.72 6.29
CA PRO A 234 -21.79 10.53 6.20
C PRO A 234 -22.20 10.21 4.77
N TRP A 235 -22.23 8.94 4.45
CA TRP A 235 -22.72 8.43 3.16
C TRP A 235 -24.25 8.31 3.11
N GLY A 236 -24.88 8.06 4.28
CA GLY A 236 -26.32 7.84 4.40
C GLY A 236 -27.20 8.85 3.65
N PRO A 237 -27.01 10.17 3.81
CA PRO A 237 -27.80 11.17 3.09
C PRO A 237 -27.72 11.09 1.57
N GLN A 238 -26.66 10.49 1.02
CA GLN A 238 -26.39 10.46 -0.42
C GLN A 238 -27.01 9.25 -1.12
N VAL A 239 -27.26 8.13 -0.40
CA VAL A 239 -27.69 6.83 -0.97
C VAL A 239 -28.93 6.94 -1.81
N LYS A 240 -29.96 7.63 -1.32
CA LYS A 240 -31.22 7.82 -2.08
C LYS A 240 -31.00 8.51 -3.42
N ALA A 241 -30.17 9.55 -3.46
CA ALA A 241 -29.83 10.26 -4.68
C ALA A 241 -28.96 9.40 -5.62
N MET A 242 -28.06 8.59 -5.06
CA MET A 242 -27.22 7.67 -5.84
C MET A 242 -28.05 6.56 -6.51
N ILE A 243 -29.04 6.00 -5.80
CA ILE A 243 -29.99 5.03 -6.38
C ILE A 243 -30.78 5.66 -7.53
N ALA A 244 -31.34 6.85 -7.30
CA ALA A 244 -32.11 7.58 -8.33
C ALA A 244 -31.25 7.94 -9.56
N ALA A 245 -29.95 8.14 -9.38
CA ALA A 245 -29.00 8.42 -10.46
C ALA A 245 -28.41 7.13 -11.12
N GLY A 246 -28.87 5.92 -10.72
CA GLY A 246 -28.34 4.65 -11.21
C GLY A 246 -26.91 4.33 -10.79
N LYS A 247 -26.39 5.04 -9.79
CA LYS A 247 -25.02 4.82 -9.25
C LYS A 247 -24.96 3.70 -8.21
N LEU A 248 -26.10 3.27 -7.71
CA LEU A 248 -26.26 2.12 -6.82
C LEU A 248 -27.39 1.24 -7.34
N PRO A 249 -27.32 -0.08 -7.09
CA PRO A 249 -28.39 -1.00 -7.43
C PRO A 249 -29.74 -0.57 -6.82
N ALA A 250 -30.82 -0.72 -7.57
CA ALA A 250 -32.16 -0.31 -7.14
C ALA A 250 -32.72 -1.11 -5.95
N ASP A 251 -32.12 -2.27 -5.66
CA ASP A 251 -32.48 -3.15 -4.55
C ASP A 251 -31.76 -2.78 -3.23
N VAL A 252 -30.87 -1.78 -3.24
CA VAL A 252 -30.27 -1.23 -2.03
C VAL A 252 -31.32 -0.40 -1.29
N PRO A 253 -31.61 -0.67 0.00
CA PRO A 253 -32.54 0.14 0.79
C PRO A 253 -32.08 1.61 0.87
N PRO A 254 -32.99 2.59 0.72
CA PRO A 254 -32.62 4.01 0.71
C PRO A 254 -31.96 4.52 2.00
N ASP A 255 -32.22 3.85 3.13
CA ASP A 255 -31.65 4.12 4.44
C ASP A 255 -30.41 3.30 4.78
N TYR A 256 -30.01 2.41 3.87
CA TYR A 256 -28.88 1.50 4.10
C TYR A 256 -27.55 2.25 4.36
N GLY A 257 -27.36 3.42 3.76
CA GLY A 257 -26.17 4.23 3.98
C GLY A 257 -25.95 4.61 5.46
N TYR A 258 -27.01 4.84 6.23
CA TYR A 258 -26.91 5.11 7.66
C TYR A 258 -26.46 3.87 8.46
N VAL A 259 -26.81 2.68 7.98
CA VAL A 259 -26.31 1.42 8.55
C VAL A 259 -24.81 1.32 8.33
N VAL A 260 -24.36 1.60 7.11
CA VAL A 260 -22.93 1.58 6.75
C VAL A 260 -22.15 2.63 7.56
N ASP A 261 -22.67 3.86 7.69
CA ASP A 261 -22.03 4.92 8.47
C ASP A 261 -21.81 4.49 9.93
N ALA A 262 -22.82 3.87 10.54
CA ALA A 262 -22.73 3.37 11.92
C ALA A 262 -21.78 2.19 12.06
N ALA A 263 -21.77 1.27 11.09
CA ALA A 263 -20.89 0.11 11.08
C ALA A 263 -19.43 0.52 10.82
N GLN A 264 -19.19 1.41 9.85
CA GLN A 264 -17.87 1.94 9.53
C GLN A 264 -17.26 2.68 10.71
N LYS A 265 -18.03 3.51 11.42
CA LYS A 265 -17.57 4.17 12.64
C LYS A 265 -17.02 3.16 13.68
N LYS A 266 -17.77 2.08 13.94
CA LYS A 266 -17.33 1.02 14.87
C LYS A 266 -16.09 0.30 14.34
N ALA A 267 -16.03 0.06 13.04
CA ALA A 267 -14.89 -0.58 12.40
C ALA A 267 -13.61 0.27 12.53
N GLN A 268 -13.70 1.59 12.30
CA GLN A 268 -12.59 2.53 12.46
C GLN A 268 -12.12 2.66 13.91
N GLU A 269 -13.06 2.70 14.88
CA GLU A 269 -12.74 2.69 16.31
C GLU A 269 -12.01 1.41 16.76
N ARG A 270 -12.23 0.27 16.07
CA ARG A 270 -11.47 -0.98 16.28
C ARG A 270 -10.08 -0.92 15.64
N LEU A 271 -9.99 -0.36 14.43
CA LEU A 271 -8.70 -0.13 13.78
C LEU A 271 -7.80 0.77 14.62
N ALA A 272 -8.39 1.76 15.31
CA ALA A 272 -7.70 2.64 16.23
C ALA A 272 -7.33 1.99 17.59
N LYS A 273 -7.29 0.67 17.66
CA LYS A 273 -6.91 -0.12 18.85
C LYS A 273 -6.09 -1.37 18.47
N LEU A 274 -5.47 -1.35 17.28
CA LEU A 274 -4.68 -2.49 16.78
C LEU A 274 -3.37 -2.67 17.56
N VAL A 275 -2.78 -1.58 18.00
CA VAL A 275 -1.58 -1.55 18.84
C VAL A 275 -1.74 -0.49 19.93
N PRO A 276 -0.99 -0.53 21.03
CA PRO A 276 -0.92 0.57 21.99
C PRO A 276 -0.36 1.85 21.33
N ASN A 277 -0.91 3.01 21.73
CA ASN A 277 -0.40 4.35 21.33
C ASN A 277 -0.52 4.70 19.84
N GLU A 278 -1.48 4.12 19.12
CA GLU A 278 -1.86 4.63 17.83
C GLU A 278 -2.56 5.99 17.90
N LYS A 279 -2.56 6.71 16.80
CA LYS A 279 -3.26 7.97 16.64
C LYS A 279 -4.48 7.80 15.76
N HIS A 280 -5.64 8.19 16.26
CA HIS A 280 -6.90 8.21 15.51
C HIS A 280 -7.35 9.65 15.23
N VAL A 281 -7.47 9.98 13.95
CA VAL A 281 -8.03 11.25 13.48
C VAL A 281 -9.42 10.97 12.92
N ALA A 282 -10.44 11.19 13.74
CA ALA A 282 -11.84 10.93 13.41
C ALA A 282 -12.58 12.18 12.91
N LYS A 283 -11.91 13.33 12.80
CA LYS A 283 -12.43 14.59 12.25
C LYS A 283 -11.56 15.02 11.10
N THR A 284 -11.82 14.43 9.94
CA THR A 284 -11.04 14.66 8.72
C THR A 284 -11.66 15.72 7.83
N ASN A 285 -12.92 16.09 8.06
CA ASN A 285 -13.72 16.94 7.19
C ASN A 285 -13.72 16.42 5.75
N SER A 286 -13.96 15.11 5.61
CA SER A 286 -13.85 14.40 4.34
C SER A 286 -14.82 13.23 4.26
N GLY A 287 -15.20 12.88 3.03
CA GLY A 287 -15.79 11.60 2.68
C GLY A 287 -14.72 10.49 2.61
N HIS A 288 -15.09 9.40 1.95
CA HIS A 288 -14.24 8.20 1.82
C HIS A 288 -12.88 8.47 1.16
N GLU A 289 -12.79 9.43 0.25
CA GLU A 289 -11.60 9.73 -0.55
C GLU A 289 -10.70 10.77 0.15
N ILE A 290 -10.34 10.55 1.43
CA ILE A 290 -9.57 11.51 2.25
C ILE A 290 -8.29 11.97 1.53
N HIS A 291 -7.61 11.07 0.82
CA HIS A 291 -6.37 11.37 0.11
C HIS A 291 -6.55 12.31 -1.09
N LYS A 292 -7.78 12.48 -1.60
CA LYS A 292 -8.15 13.43 -2.66
C LYS A 292 -8.76 14.71 -2.09
N GLU A 293 -9.63 14.58 -1.10
CA GLU A 293 -10.37 15.71 -0.49
C GLU A 293 -9.52 16.48 0.52
N GLN A 294 -8.71 15.79 1.33
CA GLN A 294 -7.83 16.33 2.37
C GLN A 294 -6.40 15.77 2.26
N PRO A 295 -5.73 15.91 1.10
CA PRO A 295 -4.42 15.30 0.88
C PRO A 295 -3.35 15.74 1.89
N GLN A 296 -3.40 17.01 2.38
CA GLN A 296 -2.45 17.49 3.37
C GLN A 296 -2.52 16.69 4.67
N LEU A 297 -3.73 16.31 5.11
CA LEU A 297 -3.93 15.50 6.31
C LEU A 297 -3.26 14.11 6.18
N VAL A 298 -3.37 13.50 5.00
CA VAL A 298 -2.72 12.21 4.71
C VAL A 298 -1.21 12.37 4.63
N ILE A 299 -0.71 13.43 3.99
CA ILE A 299 0.72 13.75 3.90
C ILE A 299 1.33 13.94 5.30
N ASP A 300 0.65 14.68 6.17
CA ASP A 300 1.10 14.94 7.54
C ASP A 300 1.12 13.65 8.37
N ALA A 301 0.10 12.80 8.24
CA ALA A 301 0.06 11.49 8.89
C ALA A 301 1.22 10.59 8.42
N ILE A 302 1.50 10.55 7.13
CA ILE A 302 2.63 9.78 6.57
C ILE A 302 3.96 10.34 7.12
N ARG A 303 4.12 11.66 7.13
CA ARG A 303 5.33 12.31 7.66
C ARG A 303 5.55 11.97 9.14
N GLU A 304 4.51 12.04 9.96
CA GLU A 304 4.57 11.70 11.37
C GLU A 304 5.06 10.27 11.62
N VAL A 305 4.52 9.30 10.85
CA VAL A 305 4.96 7.90 10.93
C VAL A 305 6.41 7.73 10.44
N VAL A 306 6.78 8.35 9.32
CA VAL A 306 8.16 8.31 8.78
C VAL A 306 9.16 8.88 9.79
N GLU A 307 8.85 10.00 10.44
CA GLU A 307 9.70 10.63 11.44
C GLU A 307 9.82 9.78 12.73
N ALA A 308 8.73 9.14 13.17
CA ALA A 308 8.77 8.21 14.29
C ALA A 308 9.70 7.03 13.99
N VAL A 309 9.59 6.44 12.79
CA VAL A 309 10.45 5.35 12.33
C VAL A 309 11.92 5.80 12.26
N ARG A 310 12.22 6.96 11.66
CA ARG A 310 13.59 7.50 11.57
C ARG A 310 14.24 7.77 12.92
N SER A 311 13.46 8.16 13.90
CA SER A 311 13.93 8.41 15.26
C SER A 311 14.09 7.15 16.11
N GLY A 312 13.80 5.96 15.55
CA GLY A 312 13.83 4.69 16.30
C GLY A 312 12.78 4.58 17.39
N ARG A 313 11.78 5.48 17.38
CA ARG A 313 10.65 5.42 18.31
C ARG A 313 9.67 4.38 17.77
N GLY A 314 9.35 3.39 18.58
CA GLY A 314 8.30 2.41 18.28
C GLY A 314 6.88 2.99 18.40
N GLU A 315 6.75 4.30 18.68
CA GLU A 315 5.52 5.01 18.99
C GLU A 315 5.51 6.41 18.38
N LEU A 316 4.31 6.95 18.16
CA LEU A 316 4.13 8.34 17.75
C LEU A 316 4.48 9.30 18.90
N ALA A 317 4.93 10.51 18.58
CA ALA A 317 5.10 11.55 19.60
C ALA A 317 3.71 11.92 20.16
N ARG A 318 3.62 12.02 21.49
CA ARG A 318 2.40 12.51 22.17
C ARG A 318 2.26 14.01 22.00
#